data_fd752b887f96781cd3c314700abeffa9
#
_entry.id   fd752b887f96781cd3c314700abeffa9
#
_cell.length_a   1.000
_cell.length_b   1.000
_cell.length_c   1.000
_cell.angle_alpha   90.00
_cell.angle_beta   90.00
_cell.angle_gamma   90.00
#
_symmetry.space_group_name_H-M   'P 1'
#
loop_
_entity.id
_entity.type
_entity.pdbx_description
1 polymer ?
#
loop_
_entity_poly.entity_id
_entity_poly.type
_entity_poly.pdbx_seq_one_letter_code
_entity_poly.pdbx_strand_id
1 'polypeptide(L)'
;LGKYSSIIIFDPVPAKMRDYCKISKELKSDGSNVAGVLCALAPEEKKKVEALVSSYVRPLSERDINKVISEPVSLIKSDAMLYCYEDWNPEQPVDARGMSDGTLRFIAIVVALLAVAPHSLLLIEEVDNGLHPSRAKELVDMLKDLSRQRQVDVLCTTHNPVLLDELGNKMIPFVSYVTRDENGDSHVNLLEEKENLTKLMASGTIGRMMVNDKI
;
A
#
# COMPACT_ATOMS: atom_id res chain seq x y z
N LEU A 1 19.34 -14.08 7.01
CA LEU A 1 18.67 -13.06 7.86
C LEU A 1 19.52 -11.80 8.11
N GLY A 2 20.79 -11.73 7.67
CA GLY A 2 21.67 -10.59 7.92
C GLY A 2 21.53 -9.37 6.96
N LYS A 3 20.60 -9.39 6.00
CA LYS A 3 20.47 -8.34 4.98
C LYS A 3 19.53 -7.19 5.41
N TYR A 4 18.51 -7.48 6.23
CA TYR A 4 17.50 -6.49 6.63
C TYR A 4 17.64 -6.07 8.09
N SER A 5 17.37 -4.78 8.37
CA SER A 5 17.30 -4.25 9.73
C SER A 5 16.06 -4.78 10.48
N SER A 6 14.96 -4.99 9.76
CA SER A 6 13.73 -5.62 10.26
C SER A 6 12.90 -6.22 9.12
N ILE A 7 12.04 -7.18 9.46
CA ILE A 7 11.03 -7.75 8.58
C ILE A 7 9.68 -7.47 9.22
N ILE A 8 8.79 -6.80 8.50
CA ILE A 8 7.52 -6.33 9.02
C ILE A 8 6.41 -6.89 8.13
N ILE A 9 5.47 -7.59 8.74
CA ILE A 9 4.23 -8.03 8.08
C ILE A 9 3.19 -6.94 8.33
N PHE A 10 2.61 -6.42 7.26
CA PHE A 10 1.63 -5.33 7.31
C PHE A 10 0.40 -5.69 6.48
N ASP A 11 -0.71 -5.86 7.16
CA ASP A 11 -2.02 -6.12 6.55
C ASP A 11 -3.06 -5.14 7.09
N PRO A 12 -3.18 -3.95 6.48
CA PRO A 12 -4.08 -2.92 6.95
C PRO A 12 -5.54 -3.36 6.87
N VAL A 13 -6.26 -3.18 7.97
CA VAL A 13 -7.68 -3.50 8.11
C VAL A 13 -8.49 -2.20 8.15
N PRO A 14 -9.05 -1.73 7.02
CA PRO A 14 -9.77 -0.46 6.93
C PRO A 14 -10.86 -0.28 7.98
N ALA A 15 -11.58 -1.34 8.31
CA ALA A 15 -12.62 -1.31 9.34
C ALA A 15 -12.11 -0.86 10.71
N LYS A 16 -10.86 -1.20 11.06
CA LYS A 16 -10.22 -0.78 12.32
C LYS A 16 -9.64 0.63 12.27
N MET A 17 -9.45 1.19 11.08
CA MET A 17 -8.94 2.55 10.88
C MET A 17 -10.02 3.61 10.97
N ARG A 18 -11.30 3.21 11.01
CA ARG A 18 -12.45 4.10 11.01
C ARG A 18 -12.77 4.68 12.39
N ASP A 19 -12.10 4.24 13.44
CA ASP A 19 -12.33 4.69 14.81
C ASP A 19 -11.13 5.50 15.34
N TYR A 20 -11.33 6.11 16.48
CA TYR A 20 -10.26 6.79 17.21
C TYR A 20 -9.18 5.80 17.63
N CYS A 21 -7.93 6.23 17.53
CA CYS A 21 -6.80 5.42 17.96
C CYS A 21 -5.88 6.18 18.89
N LYS A 22 -5.16 5.48 19.76
CA LYS A 22 -4.16 6.09 20.62
C LYS A 22 -3.01 6.68 19.82
N ILE A 23 -2.54 7.86 20.25
CA ILE A 23 -1.31 8.46 19.73
C ILE A 23 -0.14 7.58 20.16
N SER A 24 0.63 7.10 19.19
CA SER A 24 1.75 6.16 19.40
C SER A 24 2.79 6.34 18.30
N LYS A 25 4.06 6.16 18.64
CA LYS A 25 5.16 6.20 17.64
C LYS A 25 5.29 4.92 16.82
N GLU A 26 4.78 3.80 17.32
CA GLU A 26 4.88 2.50 16.68
C GLU A 26 3.63 2.22 15.87
N LEU A 27 3.81 1.87 14.59
CA LEU A 27 2.72 1.48 13.70
C LEU A 27 2.33 0.02 13.98
N LYS A 28 1.05 -0.23 14.17
CA LYS A 28 0.50 -1.58 14.28
C LYS A 28 0.43 -2.25 12.91
N SER A 29 0.61 -3.56 12.89
CA SER A 29 0.58 -4.36 11.65
C SER A 29 -0.75 -4.32 10.91
N ASP A 30 -1.85 -4.02 11.59
CA ASP A 30 -3.19 -3.89 11.01
C ASP A 30 -3.56 -2.45 10.59
N GLY A 31 -2.62 -1.50 10.72
CA GLY A 31 -2.83 -0.10 10.36
C GLY A 31 -3.84 0.66 11.24
N SER A 32 -4.41 0.02 12.27
CA SER A 32 -5.48 0.61 13.10
C SER A 32 -5.12 1.92 13.78
N ASN A 33 -3.83 2.23 13.92
CA ASN A 33 -3.34 3.44 14.58
C ASN A 33 -2.60 4.42 13.65
N VAL A 34 -2.85 4.37 12.36
CA VAL A 34 -2.23 5.28 11.37
C VAL A 34 -2.38 6.75 11.78
N ALA A 35 -3.59 7.18 12.17
CA ALA A 35 -3.83 8.54 12.65
C ALA A 35 -2.98 8.88 13.88
N GLY A 36 -2.83 7.93 14.80
CA GLY A 36 -2.02 8.08 16.01
C GLY A 36 -0.54 8.22 15.72
N VAL A 37 -0.02 7.47 14.74
CA VAL A 37 1.38 7.57 14.31
C VAL A 37 1.67 8.93 13.68
N LEU A 38 0.81 9.42 12.82
CA LEU A 38 0.94 10.76 12.23
C LEU A 38 0.87 11.86 13.30
N CYS A 39 -0.03 11.75 14.27
CA CYS A 39 -0.13 12.70 15.39
C CYS A 39 1.05 12.66 16.35
N ALA A 40 1.80 11.56 16.41
CA ALA A 40 2.98 11.43 17.26
C ALA A 40 4.24 12.13 16.72
N LEU A 41 4.22 12.54 15.44
CA LEU A 41 5.32 13.26 14.80
C LEU A 41 5.43 14.69 15.34
N ALA A 42 6.66 15.22 15.33
CA ALA A 42 6.88 16.64 15.60
C ALA A 42 6.09 17.51 14.58
N PRO A 43 5.59 18.70 14.95
CA PRO A 43 4.68 19.48 14.11
C PRO A 43 5.16 19.72 12.68
N GLU A 44 6.43 20.05 12.50
CA GLU A 44 7.01 20.30 11.17
C GLU A 44 7.17 19.01 10.34
N GLU A 45 7.51 17.90 10.99
CA GLU A 45 7.62 16.60 10.37
C GLU A 45 6.22 16.08 9.98
N LYS A 46 5.25 16.18 10.90
CA LYS A 46 3.84 15.83 10.65
C LYS A 46 3.33 16.52 9.40
N LYS A 47 3.51 17.84 9.30
CA LYS A 47 3.09 18.63 8.15
C LYS A 47 3.70 18.13 6.84
N LYS A 48 5.00 17.79 6.83
CA LYS A 48 5.70 17.25 5.66
C LYS A 48 5.16 15.88 5.27
N VAL A 49 4.99 14.99 6.25
CA VAL A 49 4.50 13.63 6.02
C VAL A 49 3.05 13.66 5.52
N GLU A 50 2.18 14.44 6.13
CA GLU A 50 0.78 14.60 5.69
C GLU A 50 0.67 15.20 4.28
N ALA A 51 1.53 16.15 3.92
CA ALA A 51 1.61 16.69 2.56
C ALA A 51 2.05 15.61 1.55
N LEU A 52 3.02 14.78 1.93
CA LEU A 52 3.49 13.68 1.10
C LEU A 52 2.40 12.59 0.94
N VAL A 53 1.74 12.19 2.02
CA VAL A 53 0.59 11.26 1.97
C VAL A 53 -0.49 11.82 1.03
N SER A 54 -0.84 13.10 1.19
CA SER A 54 -1.84 13.77 0.35
C SER A 54 -1.47 13.73 -1.13
N SER A 55 -0.18 13.93 -1.47
CA SER A 55 0.28 13.93 -2.86
C SER A 55 0.13 12.56 -3.54
N TYR A 56 0.28 11.47 -2.79
CA TYR A 56 0.06 10.11 -3.31
C TYR A 56 -1.42 9.72 -3.34
N VAL A 57 -2.23 10.21 -2.41
CA VAL A 57 -3.68 9.91 -2.36
C VAL A 57 -4.46 10.66 -3.44
N ARG A 58 -4.04 11.87 -3.77
CA ARG A 58 -4.75 12.74 -4.72
C ARG A 58 -5.04 12.07 -6.07
N PRO A 59 -4.07 11.46 -6.78
CA PRO A 59 -4.33 10.80 -8.06
C PRO A 59 -5.15 9.51 -7.93
N LEU A 60 -5.19 8.90 -6.74
CA LEU A 60 -5.91 7.66 -6.48
C LEU A 60 -7.39 7.88 -6.21
N SER A 61 -7.76 9.05 -5.69
CA SER A 61 -9.09 9.29 -5.16
C SER A 61 -10.14 9.50 -6.27
N GLU A 62 -11.27 8.81 -6.16
CA GLU A 62 -12.47 9.06 -6.95
C GLU A 62 -13.23 10.31 -6.49
N ARG A 63 -12.90 10.83 -5.31
CA ARG A 63 -13.55 11.97 -4.66
C ARG A 63 -12.70 13.22 -4.61
N ASP A 64 -11.66 13.30 -5.47
CA ASP A 64 -10.78 14.47 -5.54
C ASP A 64 -10.22 14.89 -4.16
N ILE A 65 -9.74 13.90 -3.37
CA ILE A 65 -9.10 14.16 -2.09
C ILE A 65 -7.85 15.00 -2.34
N ASN A 66 -7.83 16.22 -1.81
CA ASN A 66 -6.69 17.13 -1.96
C ASN A 66 -5.76 17.12 -0.75
N LYS A 67 -6.27 16.73 0.43
CA LYS A 67 -5.49 16.75 1.66
C LYS A 67 -5.92 15.64 2.61
N VAL A 68 -4.92 14.98 3.20
CA VAL A 68 -5.10 13.99 4.28
C VAL A 68 -4.36 14.51 5.50
N ILE A 69 -5.02 14.53 6.64
CA ILE A 69 -4.45 14.95 7.93
C ILE A 69 -4.89 14.01 9.04
N SER A 70 -4.18 14.08 10.14
CA SER A 70 -4.57 13.46 11.40
C SER A 70 -4.72 14.53 12.48
N GLU A 71 -5.78 14.45 13.27
CA GLU A 71 -6.00 15.42 14.36
C GLU A 71 -6.18 14.72 15.71
N PRO A 72 -5.56 15.29 16.76
CA PRO A 72 -5.83 14.84 18.12
C PRO A 72 -7.28 15.10 18.48
N VAL A 73 -7.94 14.09 19.01
CA VAL A 73 -9.32 14.17 19.48
C VAL A 73 -9.34 13.89 20.99
N SER A 74 -10.41 14.27 21.67
CA SER A 74 -10.58 14.24 23.12
C SER A 74 -9.97 15.45 23.86
N LEU A 75 -10.51 15.70 25.06
CA LEU A 75 -10.06 16.81 25.90
C LEU A 75 -8.59 16.71 26.31
N ILE A 76 -8.09 15.49 26.50
CA ILE A 76 -6.69 15.23 26.90
C ILE A 76 -5.78 14.98 25.71
N LYS A 77 -6.30 15.05 24.47
CA LYS A 77 -5.55 14.86 23.21
C LYS A 77 -4.73 13.57 23.18
N SER A 78 -5.25 12.48 23.74
CA SER A 78 -4.58 11.18 23.80
C SER A 78 -4.91 10.29 22.61
N ASP A 79 -5.96 10.61 21.89
CA ASP A 79 -6.47 9.86 20.74
C ASP A 79 -6.36 10.71 19.49
N ALA A 80 -6.33 10.06 18.33
CA ALA A 80 -6.26 10.70 17.04
C ALA A 80 -7.30 10.14 16.07
N MET A 81 -7.71 10.94 15.10
CA MET A 81 -8.57 10.58 14.00
C MET A 81 -7.97 11.06 12.69
N LEU A 82 -8.16 10.26 11.63
CA LEU A 82 -7.78 10.61 10.26
C LEU A 82 -8.91 11.38 9.59
N TYR A 83 -8.53 12.43 8.86
CA TYR A 83 -9.45 13.26 8.08
C TYR A 83 -8.92 13.46 6.68
N CYS A 84 -9.82 13.63 5.71
CA CYS A 84 -9.50 14.13 4.38
C CYS A 84 -10.35 15.33 4.02
N TYR A 85 -9.82 16.16 3.12
CA TYR A 85 -10.54 17.28 2.47
C TYR A 85 -10.71 16.94 1.01
N GLU A 86 -11.89 17.20 0.47
CA GLU A 86 -12.24 16.95 -0.91
C GLU A 86 -12.33 18.30 -1.67
N ASP A 87 -11.95 18.34 -2.95
CA ASP A 87 -11.90 19.58 -3.74
C ASP A 87 -13.26 20.26 -3.87
N TRP A 88 -14.33 19.48 -3.92
CA TRP A 88 -15.70 19.99 -4.03
C TRP A 88 -16.25 20.55 -2.70
N ASN A 89 -15.65 20.21 -1.56
CA ASN A 89 -16.04 20.75 -0.24
C ASN A 89 -14.80 20.96 0.67
N PRO A 90 -13.94 21.94 0.32
CA PRO A 90 -12.64 22.13 0.97
C PRO A 90 -12.72 22.63 2.42
N GLU A 91 -13.89 23.08 2.87
CA GLU A 91 -14.07 23.61 4.23
C GLU A 91 -14.56 22.56 5.24
N GLN A 92 -15.10 21.45 4.75
CA GLN A 92 -15.64 20.40 5.62
C GLN A 92 -14.84 19.10 5.48
N PRO A 93 -14.02 18.75 6.46
CA PRO A 93 -13.30 17.50 6.43
C PRO A 93 -14.23 16.29 6.60
N VAL A 94 -13.92 15.23 5.88
CA VAL A 94 -14.53 13.90 6.05
C VAL A 94 -13.62 13.08 6.92
N ASP A 95 -14.13 12.49 8.00
CA ASP A 95 -13.34 11.59 8.84
C ASP A 95 -13.18 10.19 8.20
N ALA A 96 -12.34 9.34 8.81
CA ALA A 96 -12.05 8.00 8.30
C ALA A 96 -13.28 7.13 8.07
N ARG A 97 -14.39 7.38 8.78
CA ARG A 97 -15.65 6.64 8.59
C ARG A 97 -16.30 6.88 7.25
N GLY A 98 -16.09 8.06 6.67
CA GLY A 98 -16.60 8.43 5.33
C GLY A 98 -15.66 8.05 4.17
N MET A 99 -14.42 7.59 4.44
CA MET A 99 -13.48 7.19 3.40
C MET A 99 -13.76 5.78 2.88
N SER A 100 -13.40 5.48 1.62
CA SER A 100 -13.47 4.12 1.09
C SER A 100 -12.39 3.21 1.71
N ASP A 101 -12.64 1.90 1.70
CA ASP A 101 -11.66 0.90 2.19
C ASP A 101 -10.35 0.99 1.41
N GLY A 102 -10.42 1.14 0.10
CA GLY A 102 -9.25 1.31 -0.75
C GLY A 102 -8.43 2.56 -0.39
N THR A 103 -9.10 3.69 -0.13
CA THR A 103 -8.43 4.93 0.29
C THR A 103 -7.72 4.74 1.62
N LEU A 104 -8.39 4.15 2.62
CA LEU A 104 -7.79 3.90 3.93
C LEU A 104 -6.61 2.95 3.83
N ARG A 105 -6.74 1.84 3.08
CA ARG A 105 -5.66 0.87 2.86
C ARG A 105 -4.45 1.53 2.19
N PHE A 106 -4.69 2.33 1.16
CA PHE A 106 -3.62 3.05 0.47
C PHE A 106 -2.88 4.02 1.39
N ILE A 107 -3.61 4.83 2.17
CA ILE A 107 -3.02 5.73 3.19
C ILE A 107 -2.17 4.92 4.17
N ALA A 108 -2.67 3.79 4.64
CA ALA A 108 -1.95 2.94 5.58
C ALA A 108 -0.64 2.41 5.00
N ILE A 109 -0.63 1.98 3.73
CA ILE A 109 0.58 1.50 3.03
C ILE A 109 1.60 2.64 2.87
N VAL A 110 1.16 3.83 2.46
CA VAL A 110 2.02 5.02 2.37
C VAL A 110 2.66 5.32 3.72
N VAL A 111 1.85 5.37 4.79
CA VAL A 111 2.36 5.65 6.15
C VAL A 111 3.29 4.55 6.63
N ALA A 112 3.01 3.27 6.33
CA ALA A 112 3.89 2.17 6.68
C ALA A 112 5.28 2.33 6.03
N LEU A 113 5.34 2.61 4.73
CA LEU A 113 6.59 2.86 4.01
C LEU A 113 7.38 4.05 4.57
N LEU A 114 6.68 5.06 5.09
CA LEU A 114 7.32 6.23 5.71
C LEU A 114 7.79 5.96 7.15
N ALA A 115 7.08 5.10 7.89
CA ALA A 115 7.34 4.81 9.30
C ALA A 115 8.42 3.76 9.53
N VAL A 116 8.58 2.79 8.60
CA VAL A 116 9.59 1.74 8.75
C VAL A 116 11.01 2.26 8.56
N ALA A 117 11.96 1.64 9.27
CA ALA A 117 13.36 2.00 9.16
C ALA A 117 13.93 1.67 7.77
N PRO A 118 14.92 2.42 7.26
CA PRO A 118 15.64 2.03 6.04
C PRO A 118 16.25 0.63 6.15
N HIS A 119 16.40 -0.02 5.01
CA HIS A 119 16.90 -1.40 4.91
C HIS A 119 16.01 -2.45 5.61
N SER A 120 14.73 -2.18 5.73
CA SER A 120 13.71 -3.14 6.17
C SER A 120 13.04 -3.82 4.99
N LEU A 121 12.43 -4.98 5.27
CA LEU A 121 11.53 -5.66 4.33
C LEU A 121 10.09 -5.50 4.82
N LEU A 122 9.23 -4.92 4.01
CA LEU A 122 7.80 -4.77 4.27
C LEU A 122 7.03 -5.81 3.44
N LEU A 123 6.31 -6.69 4.13
CA LEU A 123 5.47 -7.73 3.54
C LEU A 123 4.02 -7.24 3.57
N ILE A 124 3.35 -7.22 2.41
CA ILE A 124 1.95 -6.76 2.30
C ILE A 124 1.15 -7.81 1.55
N GLU A 125 0.13 -8.36 2.19
CA GLU A 125 -0.80 -9.29 1.54
C GLU A 125 -1.88 -8.53 0.77
N GLU A 126 -2.24 -9.04 -0.42
CA GLU A 126 -3.29 -8.49 -1.27
C GLU A 126 -3.22 -6.95 -1.35
N VAL A 127 -2.07 -6.45 -1.81
CA VAL A 127 -1.71 -5.03 -1.72
C VAL A 127 -2.75 -4.08 -2.34
N ASP A 128 -3.51 -4.55 -3.32
CA ASP A 128 -4.53 -3.82 -4.07
C ASP A 128 -5.97 -4.10 -3.60
N ASN A 129 -6.15 -4.85 -2.51
CA ASN A 129 -7.48 -5.15 -1.98
C ASN A 129 -8.27 -3.86 -1.66
N GLY A 130 -9.52 -3.79 -2.14
CA GLY A 130 -10.38 -2.63 -1.98
C GLY A 130 -10.10 -1.45 -2.93
N LEU A 131 -9.06 -1.54 -3.79
CA LEU A 131 -8.79 -0.54 -4.81
C LEU A 131 -9.50 -0.89 -6.13
N HIS A 132 -10.03 0.14 -6.79
CA HIS A 132 -10.55 -0.05 -8.14
C HIS A 132 -9.40 -0.38 -9.12
N PRO A 133 -9.57 -1.35 -10.05
CA PRO A 133 -8.49 -1.75 -10.97
C PRO A 133 -7.85 -0.59 -11.74
N SER A 134 -8.62 0.45 -12.08
CA SER A 134 -8.09 1.65 -12.76
C SER A 134 -7.03 2.41 -11.94
N ARG A 135 -6.83 2.09 -10.68
CA ARG A 135 -5.84 2.71 -9.77
C ARG A 135 -4.60 1.84 -9.55
N ALA A 136 -4.50 0.75 -10.27
CA ALA A 136 -3.36 -0.17 -10.18
C ALA A 136 -2.04 0.54 -10.51
N LYS A 137 -2.05 1.42 -11.50
CA LYS A 137 -0.88 2.20 -11.89
C LYS A 137 -0.37 3.09 -10.76
N GLU A 138 -1.25 3.85 -10.15
CA GLU A 138 -0.94 4.77 -9.06
C GLU A 138 -0.36 4.02 -7.85
N LEU A 139 -0.91 2.84 -7.54
CA LEU A 139 -0.38 1.97 -6.49
C LEU A 139 1.03 1.50 -6.81
N VAL A 140 1.25 0.98 -8.02
CA VAL A 140 2.58 0.48 -8.46
C VAL A 140 3.61 1.62 -8.48
N ASP A 141 3.25 2.78 -9.00
CA ASP A 141 4.14 3.94 -9.04
C ASP A 141 4.51 4.41 -7.64
N MET A 142 3.55 4.50 -6.72
CA MET A 142 3.77 4.84 -5.31
C MET A 142 4.70 3.84 -4.62
N LEU A 143 4.44 2.54 -4.78
CA LEU A 143 5.28 1.49 -4.18
C LEU A 143 6.73 1.59 -4.67
N LYS A 144 6.95 1.73 -5.99
CA LYS A 144 8.28 1.88 -6.59
C LYS A 144 9.01 3.15 -6.10
N ASP A 145 8.29 4.23 -5.98
CA ASP A 145 8.83 5.54 -5.63
C ASP A 145 9.23 5.60 -4.16
N LEU A 146 8.30 5.27 -3.26
CA LEU A 146 8.54 5.31 -1.82
C LEU A 146 9.53 4.25 -1.37
N SER A 147 9.46 3.02 -1.89
CA SER A 147 10.42 1.97 -1.53
C SER A 147 11.85 2.40 -1.85
N ARG A 148 12.07 3.01 -3.03
CA ARG A 148 13.36 3.54 -3.44
C ARG A 148 13.81 4.71 -2.56
N GLN A 149 12.94 5.70 -2.34
CA GLN A 149 13.26 6.88 -1.54
C GLN A 149 13.59 6.53 -0.08
N ARG A 150 12.88 5.55 0.47
CA ARG A 150 13.02 5.12 1.86
C ARG A 150 14.04 4.00 2.06
N GLN A 151 14.58 3.44 0.96
CA GLN A 151 15.46 2.27 0.99
C GLN A 151 14.81 1.09 1.74
N VAL A 152 13.55 0.83 1.45
CA VAL A 152 12.74 -0.26 2.01
C VAL A 152 12.41 -1.23 0.89
N ASP A 153 12.73 -2.50 1.06
CA ASP A 153 12.28 -3.54 0.14
C ASP A 153 10.82 -3.90 0.42
N VAL A 154 10.02 -4.11 -0.63
CA VAL A 154 8.61 -4.49 -0.51
C VAL A 154 8.40 -5.84 -1.17
N LEU A 155 7.79 -6.77 -0.44
CA LEU A 155 7.24 -8.00 -1.01
C LEU A 155 5.72 -7.97 -0.82
N CYS A 156 4.99 -8.03 -1.92
CA CYS A 156 3.54 -8.02 -1.87
C CYS A 156 2.93 -9.15 -2.69
N THR A 157 1.75 -9.59 -2.28
CA THR A 157 0.93 -10.53 -3.05
C THR A 157 -0.23 -9.78 -3.73
N THR A 158 -0.69 -10.31 -4.86
CA THR A 158 -1.86 -9.83 -5.58
C THR A 158 -2.48 -10.97 -6.39
N HIS A 159 -3.79 -10.90 -6.58
CA HIS A 159 -4.54 -11.70 -7.53
C HIS A 159 -5.11 -10.86 -8.67
N ASN A 160 -4.66 -9.62 -8.82
CA ASN A 160 -5.20 -8.68 -9.80
C ASN A 160 -4.35 -8.65 -11.07
N PRO A 161 -4.87 -9.15 -12.22
CA PRO A 161 -4.13 -9.15 -13.47
C PRO A 161 -3.79 -7.74 -13.96
N VAL A 162 -4.62 -6.73 -13.64
CA VAL A 162 -4.35 -5.34 -14.03
C VAL A 162 -3.14 -4.78 -13.29
N LEU A 163 -2.97 -5.12 -12.00
CA LEU A 163 -1.78 -4.72 -11.25
C LEU A 163 -0.51 -5.32 -11.84
N LEU A 164 -0.55 -6.59 -12.26
CA LEU A 164 0.57 -7.25 -12.90
C LEU A 164 0.96 -6.59 -14.22
N ASP A 165 -0.02 -6.12 -14.99
CA ASP A 165 0.22 -5.41 -16.25
C ASP A 165 0.92 -4.05 -16.02
N GLU A 166 0.59 -3.35 -14.95
CA GLU A 166 1.20 -2.07 -14.59
C GLU A 166 2.65 -2.19 -14.04
N LEU A 167 3.08 -3.40 -13.65
CA LEU A 167 4.47 -3.61 -13.23
C LEU A 167 5.47 -3.31 -14.34
N GLY A 168 5.13 -3.69 -15.58
CA GLY A 168 5.98 -3.54 -16.76
C GLY A 168 7.11 -4.57 -16.82
N ASN A 169 7.69 -4.73 -18.00
CA ASN A 169 8.67 -5.79 -18.30
C ASN A 169 9.93 -5.76 -17.42
N LYS A 170 10.33 -4.59 -16.94
CA LYS A 170 11.52 -4.43 -16.06
C LYS A 170 11.35 -5.10 -14.70
N MET A 171 10.10 -5.38 -14.31
CA MET A 171 9.79 -6.03 -13.02
C MET A 171 9.71 -7.55 -13.13
N ILE A 172 9.77 -8.14 -14.33
CA ILE A 172 9.71 -9.60 -14.52
C ILE A 172 10.65 -10.38 -13.60
N PRO A 173 11.93 -9.98 -13.42
CA PRO A 173 12.86 -10.69 -12.52
C PRO A 173 12.44 -10.67 -11.04
N PHE A 174 11.49 -9.80 -10.68
CA PHE A 174 11.00 -9.63 -9.31
C PHE A 174 9.59 -10.21 -9.12
N VAL A 175 9.04 -10.86 -10.14
CA VAL A 175 7.73 -11.51 -10.06
C VAL A 175 7.90 -13.00 -9.84
N SER A 176 7.24 -13.51 -8.80
CA SER A 176 7.11 -14.93 -8.54
C SER A 176 5.65 -15.35 -8.65
N TYR A 177 5.40 -16.56 -9.10
CA TYR A 177 4.08 -17.16 -9.12
C TYR A 177 4.09 -18.47 -8.34
N VAL A 178 2.94 -18.81 -7.75
CA VAL A 178 2.79 -20.01 -6.93
C VAL A 178 1.91 -20.99 -7.69
N THR A 179 2.41 -22.23 -7.82
CA THR A 179 1.65 -23.36 -8.38
C THR A 179 1.46 -24.43 -7.34
N ARG A 180 0.46 -25.27 -7.55
CA ARG A 180 0.22 -26.45 -6.73
C ARG A 180 0.35 -27.70 -7.61
N ASP A 181 1.09 -28.70 -7.15
CA ASP A 181 1.25 -29.95 -7.87
C ASP A 181 0.12 -30.96 -7.55
N GLU A 182 0.16 -32.13 -8.21
CA GLU A 182 -0.83 -33.20 -8.05
C GLU A 182 -0.86 -33.79 -6.62
N ASN A 183 0.22 -33.63 -5.86
CA ASN A 183 0.31 -34.08 -4.46
C ASN A 183 -0.24 -33.04 -3.49
N GLY A 184 -0.53 -31.83 -3.99
CA GLY A 184 -1.01 -30.71 -3.20
C GLY A 184 0.12 -29.83 -2.62
N ASP A 185 1.36 -30.04 -3.04
CA ASP A 185 2.50 -29.24 -2.59
C ASP A 185 2.56 -27.92 -3.38
N SER A 186 2.88 -26.82 -2.67
CA SER A 186 3.01 -25.51 -3.26
C SER A 186 4.45 -25.22 -3.68
N HIS A 187 4.63 -24.72 -4.90
CA HIS A 187 5.91 -24.37 -5.48
C HIS A 187 5.94 -22.88 -5.82
N VAL A 188 7.00 -22.18 -5.39
CA VAL A 188 7.25 -20.79 -5.74
C VAL A 188 8.23 -20.76 -6.90
N ASN A 189 7.83 -20.15 -8.01
CA ASN A 189 8.60 -20.12 -9.24
C ASN A 189 8.88 -18.66 -9.64
N LEU A 190 10.07 -18.39 -10.14
CA LEU A 190 10.38 -17.07 -10.72
C LEU A 190 9.76 -16.97 -12.11
N LEU A 191 9.12 -15.84 -12.41
CA LEU A 191 8.51 -15.63 -13.73
C LEU A 191 9.55 -15.61 -14.85
N GLU A 192 10.74 -15.08 -14.59
CA GLU A 192 11.82 -15.04 -15.58
C GLU A 192 12.35 -16.42 -16.01
N GLU A 193 12.20 -17.43 -15.16
CA GLU A 193 12.62 -18.82 -15.42
C GLU A 193 11.56 -19.63 -16.16
N LYS A 194 10.38 -19.03 -16.41
CA LYS A 194 9.28 -19.74 -17.08
C LYS A 194 9.66 -20.09 -18.52
N GLU A 195 9.47 -21.36 -18.88
CA GLU A 195 9.66 -21.83 -20.24
C GLU A 195 8.83 -21.03 -21.25
N ASN A 196 9.45 -20.69 -22.35
CA ASN A 196 8.82 -19.92 -23.44
C ASN A 196 8.29 -18.53 -23.05
N LEU A 197 8.78 -17.92 -21.94
CA LEU A 197 8.32 -16.61 -21.48
C LEU A 197 8.31 -15.56 -22.62
N THR A 198 9.35 -15.51 -23.45
CA THR A 198 9.45 -14.56 -24.58
C THR A 198 8.27 -14.73 -25.56
N LYS A 199 7.88 -15.98 -25.87
CA LYS A 199 6.72 -16.25 -26.74
C LYS A 199 5.40 -15.87 -26.07
N LEU A 200 5.29 -16.14 -24.77
CA LEU A 200 4.12 -15.77 -23.97
C LEU A 200 3.95 -14.26 -23.93
N MET A 201 5.02 -13.51 -23.66
CA MET A 201 5.04 -12.05 -23.65
C MET A 201 4.73 -11.44 -25.04
N ALA A 202 5.14 -12.08 -26.12
CA ALA A 202 4.76 -11.67 -27.48
C ALA A 202 3.25 -11.86 -27.76
N SER A 203 2.57 -12.74 -27.03
CA SER A 203 1.14 -13.03 -27.19
C SER A 203 0.23 -12.24 -26.25
N GLY A 204 0.79 -11.54 -25.26
CA GLY A 204 0.01 -10.78 -24.29
C GLY A 204 0.83 -10.28 -23.10
N THR A 205 0.13 -9.68 -22.15
CA THR A 205 0.67 -9.12 -20.92
C THR A 205 0.76 -10.17 -19.80
N ILE A 206 1.45 -9.87 -18.70
CA ILE A 206 1.58 -10.76 -17.54
C ILE A 206 0.20 -11.08 -16.95
N GLY A 207 -0.65 -10.06 -16.76
CA GLY A 207 -1.99 -10.24 -16.25
C GLY A 207 -2.87 -11.11 -17.17
N ARG A 208 -2.71 -10.99 -18.48
CA ARG A 208 -3.40 -11.86 -19.43
C ARG A 208 -2.92 -13.32 -19.37
N MET A 209 -1.64 -13.53 -19.05
CA MET A 209 -1.13 -14.89 -18.84
C MET A 209 -1.75 -15.50 -17.59
N MET A 210 -1.87 -14.74 -16.51
CA MET A 210 -2.53 -15.17 -15.28
C MET A 210 -3.99 -15.56 -15.53
N VAL A 211 -4.78 -14.72 -16.19
CA VAL A 211 -6.20 -15.01 -16.50
C VAL A 211 -6.39 -16.26 -17.36
N ASN A 212 -5.40 -16.62 -18.18
CA ASN A 212 -5.45 -17.78 -19.05
C ASN A 212 -4.74 -19.03 -18.46
N ASP A 213 -4.53 -19.09 -17.15
CA ASP A 213 -3.84 -20.18 -16.44
C ASP A 213 -2.48 -20.54 -17.04
N LYS A 214 -1.77 -19.54 -17.56
CA LYS A 214 -0.43 -19.71 -18.12
C LYS A 214 0.68 -19.42 -17.10
N ILE A 215 0.30 -18.79 -15.97
CA ILE A 215 1.14 -18.58 -14.78
C ILE A 215 0.29 -18.73 -13.53
#